data_42d205fcb6a035fcd2d705e2468e4592
#
_entry.id   42d205fcb6a035fcd2d705e2468e4592
#
_cell.length_a   1.000
_cell.length_b   1.000
_cell.length_c   1.000
_cell.angle_alpha   90.00
_cell.angle_beta   90.00
_cell.angle_gamma   90.00
#
_symmetry.space_group_name_H-M   'P 1'
#
loop_
_entity.id
_entity.type
_entity.pdbx_description
1 polymer ?
#
loop_
_entity_poly.entity_id
_entity_poly.type
_entity_poly.pdbx_seq_one_letter_code
_entity_poly.pdbx_strand_id
1 'polypeptide(L)'
;VDSVEVGDHPEALSVANGKLYANISGYGNGNTVAVVDCNSFKKTKTLTVGQNPYNQNIAVGNDIYFVSMFSHNTALVQKINAKNDEVKKLFNASSIAYSAKKNALVCLYAVYGDAANKRFFIHDLATGKETDLDMTGLHNPSQVNVDLYGNIYVIDNPSYTAPSEVFYYSPEGKLIQGNTQVGYSAQNVRFAN
;
A
#
# COMPACT_ATOMS: atom_id res chain seq x y z
N VAL A 1 16.57 16.65 -19.57
CA VAL A 1 15.91 15.84 -18.52
C VAL A 1 16.30 16.46 -17.19
N ASP A 2 15.30 16.88 -16.42
CA ASP A 2 15.51 17.46 -15.10
C ASP A 2 15.51 16.37 -14.02
N SER A 3 16.22 16.63 -12.93
CA SER A 3 16.26 15.78 -11.75
C SER A 3 16.18 16.62 -10.48
N VAL A 4 15.59 16.05 -9.42
CA VAL A 4 15.53 16.68 -8.10
C VAL A 4 15.96 15.68 -7.03
N GLU A 5 16.86 16.11 -6.17
CA GLU A 5 17.27 15.28 -5.02
C GLU A 5 16.16 15.30 -3.96
N VAL A 6 15.63 14.13 -3.64
CA VAL A 6 14.54 13.95 -2.67
C VAL A 6 15.01 13.38 -1.34
N GLY A 7 16.07 12.56 -1.35
CA GLY A 7 16.62 11.89 -0.18
C GLY A 7 17.11 10.49 -0.52
N ASP A 8 17.50 9.75 0.52
CA ASP A 8 18.11 8.43 0.40
C ASP A 8 17.07 7.33 0.22
N HIS A 9 17.24 6.48 -0.81
CA HIS A 9 16.34 5.38 -1.17
C HIS A 9 14.88 5.80 -1.29
N PRO A 10 14.52 6.58 -2.34
CA PRO A 10 13.12 6.84 -2.67
C PRO A 10 12.45 5.54 -3.17
N GLU A 11 11.29 5.18 -2.60
CA GLU A 11 10.59 3.93 -2.88
C GLU A 11 9.38 4.11 -3.80
N ALA A 12 8.44 4.92 -3.38
CA ALA A 12 7.17 5.09 -4.07
C ALA A 12 6.82 6.57 -4.23
N LEU A 13 6.14 6.86 -5.33
CA LEU A 13 5.77 8.23 -5.72
C LEU A 13 4.27 8.33 -5.97
N SER A 14 3.66 9.44 -5.58
CA SER A 14 2.35 9.84 -6.07
C SER A 14 2.21 11.36 -6.21
N VAL A 15 1.22 11.78 -6.98
CA VAL A 15 0.97 13.21 -7.24
C VAL A 15 -0.44 13.56 -6.77
N ALA A 16 -0.54 14.63 -6.00
CA ALA A 16 -1.81 15.24 -5.62
C ALA A 16 -1.64 16.74 -5.40
N ASN A 17 -2.65 17.51 -5.74
CA ASN A 17 -2.69 18.98 -5.53
C ASN A 17 -1.45 19.72 -6.06
N GLY A 18 -0.94 19.33 -7.26
CA GLY A 18 0.23 19.95 -7.89
C GLY A 18 1.57 19.65 -7.21
N LYS A 19 1.61 18.68 -6.30
CA LYS A 19 2.80 18.26 -5.58
C LYS A 19 3.05 16.75 -5.81
N LEU A 20 4.33 16.39 -5.94
CA LEU A 20 4.80 15.01 -5.93
C LEU A 20 5.26 14.67 -4.51
N TYR A 21 4.82 13.53 -4.02
CA TYR A 21 5.17 12.98 -2.72
C TYR A 21 6.02 11.74 -2.93
N ALA A 22 7.25 11.75 -2.41
CA ALA A 22 8.21 10.65 -2.51
C ALA A 22 8.48 10.05 -1.13
N ASN A 23 8.17 8.79 -0.96
CA ASN A 23 8.52 8.03 0.26
C ASN A 23 10.04 7.82 0.31
N ILE A 24 10.67 8.19 1.42
CA ILE A 24 12.12 8.05 1.61
C ILE A 24 12.37 7.03 2.71
N SER A 25 12.65 5.80 2.30
CA SER A 25 12.83 4.67 3.21
C SER A 25 14.19 4.68 3.93
N GLY A 26 15.21 5.32 3.32
CA GLY A 26 16.57 5.33 3.88
C GLY A 26 17.09 3.93 4.17
N TYR A 27 16.80 2.98 3.28
CA TYR A 27 17.12 1.56 3.48
C TYR A 27 16.49 0.95 4.76
N GLY A 28 15.25 1.34 5.06
CA GLY A 28 14.53 0.91 6.27
C GLY A 28 14.73 1.79 7.51
N ASN A 29 15.67 2.72 7.48
CA ASN A 29 15.98 3.62 8.62
C ASN A 29 15.37 5.01 8.45
N GLY A 30 14.93 5.37 7.25
CA GLY A 30 14.29 6.66 6.97
C GLY A 30 12.88 6.74 7.53
N ASN A 31 12.41 7.96 7.73
CA ASN A 31 11.10 8.27 8.29
C ASN A 31 10.53 9.56 7.68
N THR A 32 10.78 9.77 6.40
CA THR A 32 10.35 11.01 5.75
C THR A 32 9.64 10.79 4.43
N VAL A 33 8.83 11.78 4.05
CA VAL A 33 8.28 11.94 2.69
C VAL A 33 8.75 13.29 2.17
N ALA A 34 9.42 13.28 1.02
CA ALA A 34 9.80 14.51 0.33
C ALA A 34 8.63 15.04 -0.49
N VAL A 35 8.43 16.35 -0.45
CA VAL A 35 7.40 17.06 -1.23
C VAL A 35 8.09 17.90 -2.28
N VAL A 36 7.75 17.66 -3.54
CA VAL A 36 8.26 18.39 -4.70
C VAL A 36 7.12 19.14 -5.36
N ASP A 37 7.28 20.42 -5.62
CA ASP A 37 6.33 21.21 -6.42
C ASP A 37 6.44 20.82 -7.89
N CYS A 38 5.33 20.44 -8.51
CA CYS A 38 5.31 19.93 -9.88
C CYS A 38 5.58 21.02 -10.94
N ASN A 39 5.35 22.30 -10.63
CA ASN A 39 5.58 23.40 -11.59
C ASN A 39 7.05 23.83 -11.62
N SER A 40 7.64 24.04 -10.44
CA SER A 40 9.04 24.45 -10.32
C SER A 40 10.02 23.30 -10.35
N PHE A 41 9.55 22.07 -10.17
CA PHE A 41 10.31 20.83 -9.98
C PHE A 41 11.37 20.94 -8.89
N LYS A 42 11.03 21.61 -7.79
CA LYS A 42 11.90 21.78 -6.63
C LYS A 42 11.32 21.11 -5.38
N LYS A 43 12.18 20.49 -4.59
CA LYS A 43 11.80 20.01 -3.26
C LYS A 43 11.47 21.21 -2.37
N THR A 44 10.24 21.27 -1.89
CA THR A 44 9.73 22.37 -1.08
C THR A 44 9.65 22.04 0.40
N LYS A 45 9.55 20.73 0.73
CA LYS A 45 9.32 20.29 2.10
C LYS A 45 9.84 18.87 2.32
N THR A 46 10.10 18.52 3.57
CA THR A 46 10.27 17.16 4.06
C THR A 46 9.31 16.96 5.23
N LEU A 47 8.46 15.95 5.13
CA LEU A 47 7.47 15.61 6.16
C LEU A 47 8.02 14.45 7.00
N THR A 48 7.93 14.54 8.32
CA THR A 48 8.24 13.42 9.20
C THR A 48 7.04 12.48 9.26
N VAL A 49 7.30 11.19 9.06
CA VAL A 49 6.29 10.12 9.02
C VAL A 49 6.74 8.93 9.89
N GLY A 50 6.07 7.82 9.81
CA GLY A 50 6.52 6.57 10.43
C GLY A 50 7.80 6.05 9.76
N GLN A 51 8.57 5.26 10.49
CA GLN A 51 9.82 4.66 10.01
C GLN A 51 9.56 3.76 8.79
N ASN A 52 10.49 3.78 7.85
CA ASN A 52 10.49 2.98 6.65
C ASN A 52 9.16 3.13 5.86
N PRO A 53 8.83 4.34 5.33
CA PRO A 53 7.74 4.49 4.40
C PRO A 53 8.10 3.74 3.11
N TYR A 54 7.46 2.59 2.91
CA TYR A 54 7.93 1.55 2.00
C TYR A 54 6.91 1.30 0.88
N ASN A 55 7.41 1.08 -0.33
CA ASN A 55 6.79 0.38 -1.46
C ASN A 55 5.39 0.81 -1.93
N GLN A 56 4.60 1.52 -1.17
CA GLN A 56 3.23 1.94 -1.55
C GLN A 56 2.97 3.40 -1.23
N ASN A 57 2.38 4.09 -2.20
CA ASN A 57 1.99 5.48 -2.08
C ASN A 57 0.83 5.72 -3.05
N ILE A 58 -0.38 5.91 -2.54
CA ILE A 58 -1.62 5.93 -3.30
C ILE A 58 -2.30 7.28 -3.15
N ALA A 59 -2.47 8.00 -4.26
CA ALA A 59 -3.23 9.24 -4.28
C ALA A 59 -4.73 8.97 -4.47
N VAL A 60 -5.55 9.52 -3.58
CA VAL A 60 -7.01 9.51 -3.68
C VAL A 60 -7.53 10.93 -3.46
N GLY A 61 -7.88 11.62 -4.51
CA GLY A 61 -8.23 13.04 -4.44
C GLY A 61 -7.06 13.89 -3.91
N ASN A 62 -7.24 14.53 -2.76
CA ASN A 62 -6.19 15.30 -2.09
C ASN A 62 -5.46 14.54 -0.97
N ASP A 63 -5.75 13.28 -0.79
CA ASP A 63 -5.13 12.46 0.25
C ASP A 63 -4.13 11.47 -0.37
N ILE A 64 -2.98 11.32 0.28
CA ILE A 64 -1.96 10.34 -0.06
C ILE A 64 -1.93 9.29 1.04
N TYR A 65 -2.20 8.03 0.70
CA TYR A 65 -2.15 6.89 1.61
C TYR A 65 -0.87 6.10 1.36
N PHE A 66 -0.18 5.72 2.42
CA PHE A 66 1.06 4.95 2.31
C PHE A 66 1.28 4.08 3.55
N VAL A 67 2.15 3.08 3.41
CA VAL A 67 2.50 2.15 4.47
C VAL A 67 3.89 2.47 4.99
N SER A 68 4.05 2.46 6.31
CA SER A 68 5.35 2.49 7.01
C SER A 68 5.55 1.17 7.74
N MET A 69 6.71 0.54 7.59
CA MET A 69 7.03 -0.74 8.22
C MET A 69 8.08 -0.55 9.31
N PHE A 70 7.64 -0.55 10.56
CA PHE A 70 8.50 -0.44 11.74
C PHE A 70 9.06 -1.81 12.10
N SER A 71 10.16 -2.24 11.66
CA SER A 71 10.64 -3.59 11.91
C SER A 71 9.76 -4.68 11.24
N HIS A 72 10.11 -5.93 11.45
CA HIS A 72 9.39 -7.07 10.87
C HIS A 72 7.97 -7.30 11.44
N ASN A 73 7.59 -6.58 12.50
CA ASN A 73 6.41 -6.93 13.30
C ASN A 73 5.32 -5.86 13.32
N THR A 74 5.49 -4.72 12.64
CA THR A 74 4.50 -3.64 12.68
C THR A 74 4.47 -2.89 11.37
N ALA A 75 3.31 -2.83 10.76
CA ALA A 75 3.05 -2.03 9.57
C ALA A 75 1.87 -1.09 9.85
N LEU A 76 2.02 0.17 9.48
CA LEU A 76 1.07 1.24 9.76
C LEU A 76 0.70 1.98 8.49
N VAL A 77 -0.57 2.13 8.22
CA VAL A 77 -1.08 3.03 7.19
C VAL A 77 -1.13 4.45 7.73
N GLN A 78 -0.60 5.37 6.97
CA GLN A 78 -0.64 6.80 7.23
C GLN A 78 -1.26 7.53 6.05
N LYS A 79 -1.70 8.74 6.30
CA LYS A 79 -2.28 9.64 5.32
C LYS A 79 -1.62 11.00 5.38
N ILE A 80 -1.33 11.60 4.22
CA ILE A 80 -0.97 13.00 4.07
C ILE A 80 -2.11 13.71 3.35
N ASN A 81 -2.59 14.82 3.90
CA ASN A 81 -3.50 15.71 3.20
C ASN A 81 -2.69 16.70 2.33
N ALA A 82 -2.77 16.59 1.01
CA ALA A 82 -1.98 17.36 0.08
C ALA A 82 -2.31 18.88 0.04
N LYS A 83 -3.42 19.31 0.67
CA LYS A 83 -3.74 20.74 0.78
C LYS A 83 -2.90 21.46 1.83
N ASN A 84 -2.64 20.80 2.97
CA ASN A 84 -1.96 21.40 4.11
C ASN A 84 -0.72 20.63 4.59
N ASP A 85 -0.41 19.49 3.95
CA ASP A 85 0.70 18.58 4.28
C ASP A 85 0.59 17.95 5.70
N GLU A 86 -0.61 17.88 6.26
CA GLU A 86 -0.86 17.25 7.55
C GLU A 86 -0.72 15.72 7.43
N VAL A 87 0.06 15.13 8.35
CA VAL A 87 0.27 13.68 8.42
C VAL A 87 -0.61 13.08 9.53
N LYS A 88 -1.36 12.03 9.21
CA LYS A 88 -2.17 11.28 10.19
C LYS A 88 -1.84 9.80 10.15
N LYS A 89 -1.73 9.19 11.33
CA LYS A 89 -1.73 7.73 11.51
C LYS A 89 -3.16 7.23 11.44
N LEU A 90 -3.38 6.09 10.77
CA LEU A 90 -4.74 5.54 10.61
C LEU A 90 -4.88 4.19 11.32
N PHE A 91 -4.45 3.11 10.70
CA PHE A 91 -4.63 1.74 11.18
C PHE A 91 -3.47 0.85 10.71
N ASN A 92 -3.42 -0.37 11.20
CA ASN A 92 -2.38 -1.32 10.82
C ASN A 92 -2.76 -2.07 9.54
N ALA A 93 -1.91 -1.98 8.51
CA ALA A 93 -1.88 -2.84 7.35
C ALA A 93 -0.49 -2.82 6.72
N SER A 94 -0.08 -3.93 6.12
CA SER A 94 1.21 -4.13 5.46
C SER A 94 1.14 -3.95 3.94
N SER A 95 -0.08 -4.03 3.37
CA SER A 95 -0.36 -3.76 1.97
C SER A 95 -1.73 -3.14 1.83
N ILE A 96 -1.85 -2.16 0.93
CA ILE A 96 -3.10 -1.46 0.64
C ILE A 96 -3.31 -1.33 -0.86
N ALA A 97 -4.57 -1.34 -1.32
CA ALA A 97 -4.94 -1.00 -2.69
C ALA A 97 -6.22 -0.18 -2.67
N TYR A 98 -6.34 0.79 -3.58
CA TYR A 98 -7.54 1.62 -3.66
C TYR A 98 -8.56 1.05 -4.63
N SER A 99 -9.79 0.88 -4.16
CA SER A 99 -10.96 0.57 -4.97
C SER A 99 -11.75 1.84 -5.27
N ALA A 100 -11.61 2.37 -6.49
CA ALA A 100 -12.38 3.55 -6.92
C ALA A 100 -13.89 3.25 -6.94
N LYS A 101 -14.28 2.03 -7.31
CA LYS A 101 -15.67 1.58 -7.34
C LYS A 101 -16.36 1.67 -5.97
N LYS A 102 -15.61 1.44 -4.89
CA LYS A 102 -16.15 1.44 -3.52
C LYS A 102 -15.72 2.68 -2.71
N ASN A 103 -14.86 3.52 -3.24
CA ASN A 103 -14.19 4.57 -2.50
C ASN A 103 -13.60 4.05 -1.18
N ALA A 104 -12.83 2.98 -1.27
CA ALA A 104 -12.31 2.26 -0.11
C ALA A 104 -10.88 1.80 -0.33
N LEU A 105 -10.15 1.60 0.75
CA LEU A 105 -8.90 0.85 0.74
C LEU A 105 -9.19 -0.62 1.01
N VAL A 106 -8.66 -1.49 0.18
CA VAL A 106 -8.54 -2.92 0.46
C VAL A 106 -7.21 -3.13 1.16
N CYS A 107 -7.23 -3.71 2.33
CA CYS A 107 -6.12 -3.74 3.26
C CYS A 107 -5.76 -5.17 3.65
N LEU A 108 -4.48 -5.46 3.68
CA LEU A 108 -3.92 -6.70 4.18
C LEU A 108 -2.94 -6.39 5.29
N TYR A 109 -3.11 -6.97 6.47
CA TYR A 109 -2.11 -7.00 7.52
C TYR A 109 -1.55 -8.41 7.62
N ALA A 110 -0.31 -8.59 7.18
CA ALA A 110 0.41 -9.84 7.26
C ALA A 110 1.90 -9.52 7.34
N VAL A 111 2.43 -9.47 8.56
CA VAL A 111 3.84 -9.18 8.81
C VAL A 111 4.55 -10.42 9.34
N TYR A 112 5.81 -10.56 9.01
CA TYR A 112 6.63 -11.68 9.46
C TYR A 112 6.72 -11.68 10.99
N GLY A 113 6.53 -12.85 11.61
CA GLY A 113 6.56 -13.01 13.06
C GLY A 113 5.26 -12.72 13.79
N ASP A 114 4.22 -12.21 13.09
CA ASP A 114 2.91 -11.91 13.68
C ASP A 114 1.77 -12.68 12.99
N ALA A 115 1.91 -14.00 12.94
CA ALA A 115 0.91 -14.86 12.32
C ALA A 115 -0.46 -14.81 13.01
N ALA A 116 -0.50 -14.48 14.29
CA ALA A 116 -1.73 -14.43 15.08
C ALA A 116 -2.64 -13.24 14.74
N ASN A 117 -2.07 -12.16 14.19
CA ASN A 117 -2.81 -10.91 13.93
C ASN A 117 -3.01 -10.64 12.43
N LYS A 118 -2.87 -11.65 11.58
CA LYS A 118 -3.19 -11.50 10.15
C LYS A 118 -4.63 -11.04 9.97
N ARG A 119 -4.83 -10.06 9.08
CA ARG A 119 -6.15 -9.50 8.81
C ARG A 119 -6.26 -9.08 7.34
N PHE A 120 -7.40 -9.36 6.72
CA PHE A 120 -7.75 -8.91 5.38
C PHE A 120 -9.11 -8.22 5.46
N PHE A 121 -9.19 -6.95 5.02
CA PHE A 121 -10.39 -6.14 5.24
C PHE A 121 -10.53 -5.01 4.23
N ILE A 122 -11.73 -4.48 4.13
CA ILE A 122 -12.05 -3.26 3.38
C ILE A 122 -12.25 -2.13 4.39
N HIS A 123 -11.56 -1.00 4.18
CA HIS A 123 -11.72 0.24 4.94
C HIS A 123 -12.40 1.29 4.07
N ASP A 124 -13.64 1.63 4.38
CA ASP A 124 -14.43 2.66 3.68
C ASP A 124 -13.90 4.06 4.00
N LEU A 125 -13.50 4.82 2.98
CA LEU A 125 -12.88 6.13 3.17
C LEU A 125 -13.84 7.24 3.57
N ALA A 126 -15.15 7.07 3.32
CA ALA A 126 -16.15 8.07 3.68
C ALA A 126 -16.61 7.92 5.14
N THR A 127 -16.74 6.67 5.61
CA THR A 127 -17.32 6.37 6.92
C THR A 127 -16.30 5.91 7.95
N GLY A 128 -15.12 5.45 7.51
CA GLY A 128 -14.12 4.79 8.35
C GLY A 128 -14.53 3.37 8.79
N LYS A 129 -15.64 2.84 8.27
CA LYS A 129 -16.10 1.48 8.59
C LYS A 129 -15.15 0.45 8.00
N GLU A 130 -14.82 -0.56 8.79
CA GLU A 130 -14.04 -1.71 8.36
C GLU A 130 -14.95 -2.94 8.23
N THR A 131 -14.65 -3.76 7.21
CA THR A 131 -15.35 -5.02 6.95
C THR A 131 -14.31 -6.09 6.69
N ASP A 132 -14.21 -7.08 7.57
CA ASP A 132 -13.28 -8.18 7.41
C ASP A 132 -13.68 -9.10 6.26
N LEU A 133 -12.66 -9.61 5.57
CA LEU A 133 -12.78 -10.54 4.45
C LEU A 133 -12.24 -11.91 4.86
N ASP A 134 -12.73 -12.95 4.18
CA ASP A 134 -12.30 -14.31 4.42
C ASP A 134 -10.86 -14.53 3.91
N MET A 135 -10.01 -15.10 4.76
CA MET A 135 -8.63 -15.46 4.48
C MET A 135 -8.42 -16.97 4.28
N THR A 136 -9.50 -17.74 4.20
CA THR A 136 -9.41 -19.19 4.02
C THR A 136 -8.57 -19.55 2.80
N GLY A 137 -7.56 -20.40 3.01
CA GLY A 137 -6.63 -20.82 1.96
C GLY A 137 -5.40 -19.92 1.77
N LEU A 138 -5.37 -18.71 2.34
CA LEU A 138 -4.17 -17.88 2.34
C LEU A 138 -3.18 -18.35 3.42
N HIS A 139 -1.94 -18.63 3.03
CA HIS A 139 -0.89 -19.12 3.91
C HIS A 139 0.05 -18.01 4.37
N ASN A 140 0.62 -17.30 3.40
CA ASN A 140 1.54 -16.18 3.63
C ASN A 140 1.25 -15.04 2.64
N PRO A 141 0.07 -14.39 2.76
CA PRO A 141 -0.31 -13.33 1.84
C PRO A 141 0.61 -12.11 2.02
N SER A 142 1.03 -11.53 0.91
CA SER A 142 2.05 -10.47 0.89
C SER A 142 1.58 -9.17 0.28
N GLN A 143 0.70 -9.24 -0.72
CA GLN A 143 0.27 -8.07 -1.47
C GLN A 143 -1.21 -8.15 -1.83
N VAL A 144 -1.88 -7.01 -1.79
CA VAL A 144 -3.24 -6.83 -2.31
C VAL A 144 -3.22 -5.84 -3.48
N ASN A 145 -4.00 -6.14 -4.52
CA ASN A 145 -4.18 -5.31 -5.71
C ASN A 145 -5.68 -5.25 -6.05
N VAL A 146 -6.09 -4.16 -6.69
CA VAL A 146 -7.50 -3.96 -7.11
C VAL A 146 -7.51 -3.50 -8.56
N ASP A 147 -8.35 -4.11 -9.39
CA ASP A 147 -8.55 -3.71 -10.79
C ASP A 147 -9.56 -2.56 -10.94
N LEU A 148 -9.76 -2.09 -12.17
CA LEU A 148 -10.70 -1.00 -12.49
C LEU A 148 -12.16 -1.35 -12.17
N TYR A 149 -12.50 -2.65 -12.12
CA TYR A 149 -13.84 -3.14 -11.80
C TYR A 149 -14.05 -3.32 -10.30
N GLY A 150 -13.00 -3.10 -9.51
CA GLY A 150 -12.99 -3.26 -8.05
C GLY A 150 -12.75 -4.69 -7.59
N ASN A 151 -12.42 -5.62 -8.49
CA ASN A 151 -12.04 -6.97 -8.12
C ASN A 151 -10.70 -6.96 -7.40
N ILE A 152 -10.54 -7.87 -6.44
CA ILE A 152 -9.40 -7.90 -5.54
C ILE A 152 -8.52 -9.11 -5.85
N TYR A 153 -7.22 -8.90 -5.89
CA TYR A 153 -6.22 -9.92 -6.13
C TYR A 153 -5.23 -9.93 -4.97
N VAL A 154 -5.07 -11.08 -4.33
CA VAL A 154 -4.11 -11.27 -3.24
C VAL A 154 -3.00 -12.19 -3.73
N ILE A 155 -1.76 -11.75 -3.58
CA ILE A 155 -0.58 -12.59 -3.79
C ILE A 155 -0.28 -13.32 -2.49
N ASP A 156 -0.26 -14.64 -2.55
CA ASP A 156 0.18 -15.51 -1.47
C ASP A 156 1.52 -16.14 -1.82
N ASN A 157 2.49 -16.03 -0.93
CA ASN A 157 3.82 -16.62 -1.06
C ASN A 157 3.98 -17.71 0.02
N PRO A 158 3.46 -18.94 -0.21
CA PRO A 158 3.38 -19.97 0.82
C PRO A 158 4.74 -20.30 1.44
N SER A 159 5.80 -20.28 0.63
CA SER A 159 7.18 -20.43 1.07
C SER A 159 8.16 -19.87 0.03
N TYR A 160 9.43 -19.73 0.39
CA TYR A 160 10.49 -19.31 -0.54
C TYR A 160 10.81 -20.34 -1.63
N THR A 161 10.38 -21.58 -1.47
CA THR A 161 10.66 -22.72 -2.38
C THR A 161 9.44 -23.20 -3.13
N ALA A 162 8.26 -22.63 -2.89
CA ALA A 162 7.03 -22.90 -3.62
C ALA A 162 6.69 -21.77 -4.58
N PRO A 163 6.02 -22.05 -5.71
CA PRO A 163 5.43 -21.00 -6.54
C PRO A 163 4.48 -20.12 -5.73
N SER A 164 4.46 -18.85 -6.07
CA SER A 164 3.46 -17.92 -5.53
C SER A 164 2.08 -18.27 -6.09
N GLU A 165 1.05 -17.94 -5.34
CA GLU A 165 -0.35 -18.15 -5.71
C GLU A 165 -1.09 -16.81 -5.79
N VAL A 166 -2.05 -16.71 -6.67
CA VAL A 166 -2.95 -15.56 -6.76
C VAL A 166 -4.36 -16.01 -6.43
N PHE A 167 -4.96 -15.28 -5.50
CA PHE A 167 -6.36 -15.42 -5.10
C PHE A 167 -7.16 -14.25 -5.68
N TYR A 168 -8.29 -14.57 -6.30
CA TYR A 168 -9.17 -13.62 -6.94
C TYR A 168 -10.51 -13.53 -6.19
N TYR A 169 -10.87 -12.30 -5.78
CA TYR A 169 -12.11 -12.01 -5.06
C TYR A 169 -12.95 -10.99 -5.83
N SER A 170 -14.27 -11.08 -5.66
CA SER A 170 -15.18 -10.04 -6.12
C SER A 170 -14.94 -8.71 -5.39
N PRO A 171 -15.54 -7.60 -5.87
CA PRO A 171 -15.45 -6.31 -5.17
C PRO A 171 -16.05 -6.34 -3.75
N GLU A 172 -16.94 -7.29 -3.45
CA GLU A 172 -17.54 -7.52 -2.12
C GLU A 172 -16.65 -8.36 -1.21
N GLY A 173 -15.49 -8.86 -1.73
CA GLY A 173 -14.57 -9.70 -0.97
C GLY A 173 -14.95 -11.19 -0.95
N LYS A 174 -15.86 -11.63 -1.85
CA LYS A 174 -16.16 -13.06 -2.00
C LYS A 174 -15.09 -13.71 -2.86
N LEU A 175 -14.47 -14.78 -2.36
CA LEU A 175 -13.51 -15.58 -3.12
C LEU A 175 -14.20 -16.16 -4.37
N ILE A 176 -13.62 -15.89 -5.55
CA ILE A 176 -14.08 -16.39 -6.85
C ILE A 176 -13.17 -17.54 -7.29
N GLN A 177 -11.85 -17.35 -7.16
CA GLN A 177 -10.85 -18.34 -7.54
C GLN A 177 -9.63 -18.22 -6.62
N GLY A 178 -9.16 -19.34 -6.11
CA GLY A 178 -7.94 -19.43 -5.31
C GLY A 178 -6.87 -20.27 -5.99
N ASN A 179 -5.69 -20.28 -5.41
CA ASN A 179 -4.57 -21.16 -5.71
C ASN A 179 -4.14 -21.16 -7.19
N THR A 180 -4.28 -20.03 -7.88
CA THR A 180 -3.73 -19.89 -9.23
C THR A 180 -2.22 -19.72 -9.13
N GLN A 181 -1.46 -20.77 -9.44
CA GLN A 181 -0.02 -20.72 -9.38
C GLN A 181 0.57 -19.80 -10.45
N VAL A 182 1.55 -19.01 -10.02
CA VAL A 182 2.35 -18.10 -10.85
C VAL A 182 3.84 -18.38 -10.61
N GLY A 183 4.73 -17.48 -11.05
CA GLY A 183 6.16 -17.63 -10.76
C GLY A 183 6.51 -17.55 -9.29
N TYR A 184 7.76 -17.78 -8.95
CA TYR A 184 8.27 -17.68 -7.57
C TYR A 184 8.41 -16.23 -7.14
N SER A 185 8.14 -15.95 -5.86
CA SER A 185 8.33 -14.62 -5.24
C SER A 185 7.63 -13.49 -6.00
N ALA A 186 6.38 -13.73 -6.42
CA ALA A 186 5.57 -12.69 -7.05
C ALA A 186 5.40 -11.48 -6.12
N GLN A 187 5.56 -10.29 -6.67
CA GLN A 187 5.56 -9.04 -5.90
C GLN A 187 4.35 -8.15 -6.19
N ASN A 188 3.74 -8.27 -7.37
CA ASN A 188 2.66 -7.39 -7.77
C ASN A 188 1.81 -7.99 -8.90
N VAL A 189 0.56 -7.53 -9.00
CA VAL A 189 -0.32 -7.77 -10.15
C VAL A 189 -0.44 -6.48 -10.96
N ARG A 190 -0.23 -6.57 -12.26
CA ARG A 190 -0.43 -5.45 -13.20
C ARG A 190 -1.57 -5.76 -14.14
N PHE A 191 -2.45 -4.81 -14.32
CA PHE A 191 -3.61 -4.94 -15.21
C PHE A 191 -3.30 -4.23 -16.53
N ALA A 192 -3.55 -4.92 -17.66
CA ALA A 192 -3.54 -4.27 -18.96
C ALA A 192 -4.80 -3.39 -19.10
N ASN A 193 -4.63 -2.17 -19.60
CA ASN A 193 -5.72 -1.24 -19.91
C ASN A 193 -6.28 -1.54 -21.30
#